data_1220796e52dfba4382780153fdb67c3a
#
_entry.id   1220796e52dfba4382780153fdb67c3a
#
_cell.length_a   1.000
_cell.length_b   1.000
_cell.length_c   1.000
_cell.angle_alpha   90.00
_cell.angle_beta   90.00
_cell.angle_gamma   90.00
#
_symmetry.space_group_name_H-M   'P 1'
#
loop_
_entity.id
_entity.type
_entity.pdbx_description
1 polymer ?
#
loop_
_entity_poly.entity_id
_entity_poly.type
_entity_poly.pdbx_seq_one_letter_code
_entity_poly.pdbx_strand_id
1 'polypeptide(L)'
;IAGDIDEENHTITVTLPYGTEYTYLVPTYDVSDYATVTVDDPALDGKDLRSGVTSVNFTSPRQFTVHAENEDHYTTYDVIIKVGERFSDVNPGDWFYENVMNAAAKGYVSGMGDGTFQPNGNTTRAQFASMIAKAMGFDPETDEIDVETAFVDVPATHWGAKAIAFCAENGYMNGDADGNFRPDANITRQEVASVLVNTFKLTNEGT
;
A
#
# COMPACT_ATOMS: atom_id res chain seq x y z
N ILE A 1 8.77 6.93 1.44
CA ILE A 1 7.41 6.36 1.64
C ILE A 1 6.43 7.49 1.49
N ALA A 2 5.41 7.33 0.65
CA ALA A 2 4.35 8.32 0.47
C ALA A 2 3.32 8.17 1.59
N GLY A 3 2.75 9.27 2.04
CA GLY A 3 1.57 9.29 2.91
C GLY A 3 0.30 9.11 2.08
N ASP A 4 -0.68 8.49 2.67
CA ASP A 4 -2.04 8.39 2.14
C ASP A 4 -2.83 9.60 2.67
N ILE A 5 -3.36 10.42 1.74
CA ILE A 5 -4.02 11.68 2.06
C ILE A 5 -5.53 11.50 1.92
N ASP A 6 -6.23 11.69 3.02
CA ASP A 6 -7.69 11.76 3.09
C ASP A 6 -8.11 13.24 3.19
N GLU A 7 -8.51 13.79 2.07
CA GLU A 7 -8.94 15.20 1.96
C GLU A 7 -10.27 15.48 2.67
N GLU A 8 -11.15 14.48 2.80
CA GLU A 8 -12.44 14.64 3.46
C GLU A 8 -12.27 14.77 4.98
N ASN A 9 -11.40 13.95 5.56
CA ASN A 9 -11.13 13.92 6.99
C ASN A 9 -9.90 14.74 7.38
N HIS A 10 -9.21 15.35 6.42
CA HIS A 10 -7.96 16.08 6.63
C HIS A 10 -6.92 15.26 7.40
N THR A 11 -6.70 14.02 7.00
CA THR A 11 -5.69 13.16 7.60
C THR A 11 -4.64 12.71 6.60
N ILE A 12 -3.40 12.57 7.05
CA ILE A 12 -2.30 11.99 6.28
C ILE A 12 -1.75 10.81 7.07
N THR A 13 -1.97 9.60 6.58
CA THR A 13 -1.44 8.39 7.21
C THR A 13 -0.16 7.95 6.51
N VAL A 14 0.96 7.86 7.25
CA VAL A 14 2.23 7.31 6.76
C VAL A 14 2.48 5.99 7.47
N THR A 15 2.45 4.88 6.71
CA THR A 15 2.74 3.55 7.28
C THR A 15 4.20 3.20 7.02
N LEU A 16 4.97 3.04 8.09
CA LEU A 16 6.39 2.69 8.06
C LEU A 16 6.58 1.19 8.27
N PRO A 17 7.62 0.59 7.68
CA PRO A 17 7.99 -0.81 7.99
C PRO A 17 8.21 -1.01 9.49
N TYR A 18 7.91 -2.21 9.99
CA TYR A 18 8.21 -2.56 11.38
C TYR A 18 9.70 -2.37 11.69
N GLY A 19 9.99 -1.82 12.85
CA GLY A 19 11.37 -1.55 13.28
C GLY A 19 11.98 -0.26 12.74
N THR A 20 11.25 0.50 11.92
CA THR A 20 11.69 1.83 11.49
C THR A 20 11.71 2.77 12.70
N GLU A 21 12.85 3.44 12.92
CA GLU A 21 12.92 4.52 13.91
C GLU A 21 12.19 5.75 13.35
N TYR A 22 11.16 6.20 14.06
CA TYR A 22 10.28 7.27 13.58
C TYR A 22 10.11 8.42 14.57
N THR A 23 10.88 8.40 15.67
CA THR A 23 10.82 9.49 16.66
C THR A 23 11.09 10.84 15.99
N TYR A 24 12.08 10.88 15.10
CA TYR A 24 12.43 12.08 14.35
C TYR A 24 12.50 11.75 12.87
N LEU A 25 11.55 12.30 12.09
CA LEU A 25 11.53 12.14 10.64
C LEU A 25 11.70 13.50 9.95
N VAL A 26 12.23 13.47 8.74
CA VAL A 26 12.32 14.64 7.86
C VAL A 26 11.29 14.46 6.74
N PRO A 27 10.10 15.07 6.86
CA PRO A 27 9.06 14.94 5.84
C PRO A 27 9.43 15.68 4.56
N THR A 28 9.08 15.08 3.41
CA THR A 28 9.09 15.72 2.11
C THR A 28 7.66 15.93 1.64
N TYR A 29 7.35 17.11 1.15
CA TYR A 29 6.03 17.46 0.65
C TYR A 29 6.15 18.51 -0.45
N ASP A 30 5.14 18.55 -1.31
CA ASP A 30 4.96 19.60 -2.30
C ASP A 30 3.69 20.39 -1.97
N VAL A 31 3.78 21.69 -2.07
CA VAL A 31 2.65 22.62 -1.89
C VAL A 31 2.67 23.64 -3.04
N SER A 32 1.56 24.37 -3.21
CA SER A 32 1.50 25.44 -4.23
C SER A 32 2.55 26.50 -4.00
N ASP A 33 2.91 27.22 -5.06
CA ASP A 33 3.86 28.34 -5.00
C ASP A 33 3.44 29.35 -3.91
N TYR A 34 4.40 29.80 -3.13
CA TYR A 34 4.23 30.75 -2.01
C TYR A 34 3.44 30.23 -0.81
N ALA A 35 2.93 29.00 -0.82
CA ALA A 35 2.33 28.41 0.37
C ALA A 35 3.43 28.03 1.39
N THR A 36 3.11 28.16 2.68
CA THR A 36 3.98 27.74 3.77
C THR A 36 3.35 26.65 4.58
N VAL A 37 4.16 25.86 5.29
CA VAL A 37 3.69 24.76 6.15
C VAL A 37 4.27 24.97 7.54
N THR A 38 3.41 24.93 8.54
CA THR A 38 3.81 24.89 9.95
C THR A 38 3.41 23.56 10.59
N VAL A 39 4.02 23.21 11.71
CA VAL A 39 3.70 22.00 12.48
C VAL A 39 3.63 22.31 13.97
N ASP A 40 2.77 21.60 14.67
CA ASP A 40 2.54 21.71 16.12
C ASP A 40 3.64 21.06 16.97
N ASP A 41 4.85 20.88 16.44
CA ASP A 41 6.00 20.40 17.20
C ASP A 41 6.54 21.51 18.13
N PRO A 42 6.47 21.32 19.46
CA PRO A 42 6.94 22.34 20.42
C PRO A 42 8.41 22.76 20.24
N ALA A 43 9.24 21.89 19.66
CA ALA A 43 10.64 22.18 19.41
C ALA A 43 10.85 23.17 18.25
N LEU A 44 9.84 23.32 17.37
CA LEU A 44 9.87 24.17 16.21
C LEU A 44 9.20 25.53 16.43
N ASP A 45 8.42 25.68 17.51
CA ASP A 45 7.83 26.94 17.96
C ASP A 45 7.09 27.73 16.84
N GLY A 46 6.27 27.00 16.05
CA GLY A 46 5.48 27.58 14.95
C GLY A 46 6.30 28.08 13.76
N LYS A 47 7.55 27.71 13.64
CA LYS A 47 8.39 28.04 12.48
C LYS A 47 7.95 27.27 11.25
N ASP A 48 8.16 27.88 10.09
CA ASP A 48 7.93 27.23 8.80
C ASP A 48 8.72 25.95 8.67
N LEU A 49 8.01 24.89 8.31
CA LEU A 49 8.59 23.60 8.00
C LEU A 49 9.25 23.67 6.61
N ARG A 50 10.47 23.16 6.50
CA ARG A 50 11.16 23.05 5.21
C ARG A 50 11.17 21.61 4.73
N SER A 51 10.49 21.35 3.60
CA SER A 51 10.43 20.05 2.95
C SER A 51 11.83 19.47 2.74
N GLY A 52 12.03 18.21 3.19
CA GLY A 52 13.31 17.52 3.07
C GLY A 52 14.45 18.04 3.96
N VAL A 53 14.19 18.98 4.90
CA VAL A 53 15.22 19.62 5.73
C VAL A 53 14.87 19.57 7.21
N THR A 54 13.65 19.97 7.56
CA THR A 54 13.26 20.11 8.97
C THR A 54 12.88 18.77 9.58
N SER A 55 13.50 18.42 10.70
CA SER A 55 13.18 17.22 11.47
C SER A 55 12.01 17.49 12.41
N VAL A 56 11.03 16.59 12.43
CA VAL A 56 9.80 16.67 13.23
C VAL A 56 9.72 15.44 14.15
N ASN A 57 9.29 15.66 15.40
CA ASN A 57 9.08 14.59 16.35
C ASN A 57 7.69 13.96 16.18
N PHE A 58 7.64 12.68 15.79
CA PHE A 58 6.41 11.92 15.57
C PHE A 58 6.09 10.90 16.66
N THR A 59 6.55 11.10 17.89
CA THR A 59 6.14 10.25 19.02
C THR A 59 4.63 10.30 19.32
N SER A 60 3.93 11.27 18.75
CA SER A 60 2.48 11.40 18.71
C SER A 60 2.07 11.95 17.34
N PRO A 61 0.79 11.81 16.93
CA PRO A 61 0.28 12.49 15.74
C PRO A 61 0.59 13.98 15.76
N ARG A 62 0.85 14.56 14.60
CA ARG A 62 1.20 15.97 14.43
C ARG A 62 0.21 16.67 13.53
N GLN A 63 -0.10 17.93 13.84
CA GLN A 63 -0.89 18.78 12.98
C GLN A 63 0.02 19.59 12.07
N PHE A 64 -0.16 19.41 10.76
CA PHE A 64 0.52 20.19 9.75
C PHE A 64 -0.50 21.18 9.18
N THR A 65 -0.18 22.47 9.28
CA THR A 65 -1.05 23.51 8.72
C THR A 65 -0.39 24.10 7.49
N VAL A 66 -1.09 24.00 6.36
CA VAL A 66 -0.71 24.60 5.09
C VAL A 66 -1.39 25.96 5.00
N HIS A 67 -0.59 27.02 4.89
CA HIS A 67 -1.05 28.40 4.74
C HIS A 67 -0.92 28.83 3.28
N ALA A 68 -1.94 29.44 2.74
CA ALA A 68 -1.88 30.10 1.43
C ALA A 68 -1.00 31.37 1.49
N GLU A 69 -0.58 31.88 0.35
CA GLU A 69 0.25 33.10 0.25
C GLU A 69 -0.34 34.31 1.02
N ASN A 70 -1.67 34.43 1.06
CA ASN A 70 -2.35 35.55 1.73
C ASN A 70 -2.62 35.32 3.22
N GLU A 71 -2.14 34.19 3.79
CA GLU A 71 -2.29 33.79 5.19
C GLU A 71 -3.73 33.72 5.74
N ASP A 72 -4.72 34.27 5.02
CA ASP A 72 -6.13 34.26 5.42
C ASP A 72 -6.81 32.90 5.21
N HIS A 73 -6.19 32.02 4.42
CA HIS A 73 -6.69 30.68 4.13
C HIS A 73 -5.66 29.65 4.53
N TYR A 74 -6.08 28.66 5.30
CA TYR A 74 -5.24 27.54 5.72
C TYR A 74 -6.06 26.25 5.83
N THR A 75 -5.37 25.12 5.69
CA THR A 75 -5.92 23.79 5.95
C THR A 75 -4.98 23.05 6.87
N THR A 76 -5.52 22.39 7.88
CA THR A 76 -4.76 21.60 8.85
C THR A 76 -5.03 20.12 8.64
N TYR A 77 -3.96 19.34 8.57
CA TYR A 77 -4.01 17.89 8.43
C TYR A 77 -3.42 17.22 9.70
N ASP A 78 -4.10 16.22 10.20
CA ASP A 78 -3.55 15.31 11.20
C ASP A 78 -2.62 14.30 10.53
N VAL A 79 -1.32 14.38 10.79
CA VAL A 79 -0.31 13.45 10.26
C VAL A 79 -0.07 12.34 11.26
N ILE A 80 -0.42 11.11 10.86
CA ILE A 80 -0.40 9.92 11.70
C ILE A 80 0.64 8.93 11.18
N ILE A 81 1.60 8.56 12.02
CA ILE A 81 2.54 7.49 11.72
C ILE A 81 1.98 6.17 12.24
N LYS A 82 1.80 5.21 11.35
CA LYS A 82 1.52 3.81 11.69
C LYS A 82 2.77 2.97 11.45
N VAL A 83 2.96 1.95 12.26
CA VAL A 83 4.04 0.96 12.06
C VAL A 83 3.41 -0.32 11.56
N GLY A 84 3.93 -0.84 10.47
CA GLY A 84 3.47 -2.09 9.87
C GLY A 84 3.67 -3.31 10.75
N GLU A 85 3.13 -4.44 10.31
CA GLU A 85 3.20 -5.71 11.06
C GLU A 85 4.63 -6.23 11.19
N ARG A 86 4.89 -6.92 12.29
CA ARG A 86 6.10 -7.71 12.48
C ARG A 86 5.81 -9.16 12.10
N PHE A 87 6.67 -9.74 11.27
CA PHE A 87 6.66 -11.18 10.99
C PHE A 87 7.80 -11.86 11.72
N SER A 88 7.50 -12.91 12.48
CA SER A 88 8.50 -13.60 13.32
C SER A 88 9.55 -14.36 12.52
N ASP A 89 9.28 -14.64 11.25
CA ASP A 89 10.12 -15.37 10.29
C ASP A 89 10.72 -14.48 9.19
N VAL A 90 10.66 -13.14 9.37
CA VAL A 90 11.29 -12.15 8.47
C VAL A 90 12.22 -11.27 9.31
N ASN A 91 13.54 -11.45 9.12
CA ASN A 91 14.54 -10.80 9.95
C ASN A 91 15.32 -9.72 9.19
N PRO A 92 15.83 -8.68 9.88
CA PRO A 92 16.56 -7.57 9.24
C PRO A 92 17.78 -7.97 8.40
N GLY A 93 18.31 -9.19 8.59
CA GLY A 93 19.43 -9.73 7.79
C GLY A 93 19.01 -10.49 6.54
N ASP A 94 17.72 -10.73 6.33
CA ASP A 94 17.22 -11.45 5.16
C ASP A 94 17.24 -10.53 3.92
N TRP A 95 17.67 -11.07 2.79
CA TRP A 95 17.78 -10.30 1.54
C TRP A 95 16.43 -9.72 1.07
N PHE A 96 15.32 -10.32 1.48
CA PHE A 96 13.95 -9.91 1.13
C PHE A 96 13.31 -9.01 2.20
N TYR A 97 13.94 -8.77 3.35
CA TYR A 97 13.38 -8.07 4.49
C TYR A 97 12.72 -6.74 4.10
N GLU A 98 13.48 -5.83 3.49
CA GLU A 98 12.99 -4.50 3.11
C GLU A 98 11.80 -4.59 2.13
N ASN A 99 11.83 -5.54 1.19
CA ASN A 99 10.76 -5.70 0.22
C ASN A 99 9.47 -6.19 0.87
N VAL A 100 9.56 -7.18 1.78
CA VAL A 100 8.39 -7.71 2.50
C VAL A 100 7.81 -6.64 3.43
N MET A 101 8.66 -5.97 4.22
CA MET A 101 8.20 -4.96 5.17
C MET A 101 7.58 -3.75 4.47
N ASN A 102 8.15 -3.31 3.33
CA ASN A 102 7.57 -2.24 2.53
C ASN A 102 6.24 -2.64 1.87
N ALA A 103 6.11 -3.87 1.36
CA ALA A 103 4.87 -4.36 0.78
C ALA A 103 3.77 -4.50 1.85
N ALA A 104 4.12 -4.97 3.05
CA ALA A 104 3.21 -5.07 4.18
C ALA A 104 2.77 -3.68 4.69
N ALA A 105 3.71 -2.73 4.79
CA ALA A 105 3.40 -1.36 5.17
C ALA A 105 2.42 -0.66 4.21
N LYS A 106 2.46 -1.02 2.93
CA LYS A 106 1.50 -0.55 1.91
C LYS A 106 0.20 -1.37 1.85
N GLY A 107 0.08 -2.39 2.69
CA GLY A 107 -1.08 -3.28 2.68
C GLY A 107 -1.15 -4.23 1.47
N TYR A 108 -0.13 -4.30 0.61
CA TYR A 108 -0.12 -5.18 -0.56
C TYR A 108 -0.02 -6.66 -0.19
N VAL A 109 0.67 -6.96 0.90
CA VAL A 109 0.78 -8.30 1.47
C VAL A 109 0.43 -8.26 2.95
N SER A 110 -0.05 -9.38 3.48
CA SER A 110 -0.29 -9.61 4.91
C SER A 110 0.35 -10.92 5.35
N GLY A 111 0.53 -11.11 6.64
CA GLY A 111 0.98 -12.37 7.20
C GLY A 111 -0.11 -13.46 7.15
N MET A 112 0.24 -14.63 7.65
CA MET A 112 -0.63 -15.81 7.65
C MET A 112 -1.66 -15.84 8.81
N GLY A 113 -1.74 -14.74 9.59
CA GLY A 113 -2.65 -14.65 10.74
C GLY A 113 -2.10 -15.26 12.03
N ASP A 114 -0.98 -15.96 11.97
CA ASP A 114 -0.26 -16.55 13.11
C ASP A 114 1.03 -15.78 13.50
N GLY A 115 1.22 -14.59 12.92
CA GLY A 115 2.42 -13.75 13.11
C GLY A 115 3.60 -14.15 12.22
N THR A 116 3.40 -15.03 11.22
CA THR A 116 4.40 -15.38 10.21
C THR A 116 4.05 -14.82 8.83
N PHE A 117 5.03 -14.70 7.95
CA PHE A 117 4.88 -14.35 6.54
C PHE A 117 5.02 -15.56 5.60
N GLN A 118 5.80 -16.54 6.03
CA GLN A 118 6.19 -17.73 5.28
C GLN A 118 6.91 -17.41 3.96
N PRO A 119 8.09 -16.72 4.01
CA PRO A 119 8.77 -16.21 2.82
C PRO A 119 9.19 -17.28 1.82
N ASN A 120 9.32 -18.54 2.27
CA ASN A 120 9.65 -19.68 1.42
C ASN A 120 8.41 -20.52 1.06
N GLY A 121 7.22 -20.08 1.47
CA GLY A 121 5.96 -20.75 1.17
C GLY A 121 5.55 -20.58 -0.29
N ASN A 122 4.70 -21.49 -0.77
CA ASN A 122 4.06 -21.33 -2.06
C ASN A 122 2.94 -20.29 -1.97
N THR A 123 2.75 -19.54 -3.03
CA THR A 123 1.66 -18.59 -3.17
C THR A 123 0.58 -19.18 -4.07
N THR A 124 -0.68 -19.15 -3.63
CA THR A 124 -1.80 -19.57 -4.47
C THR A 124 -2.17 -18.47 -5.47
N ARG A 125 -2.93 -18.85 -6.51
CA ARG A 125 -3.42 -17.89 -7.50
C ARG A 125 -4.37 -16.86 -6.88
N ALA A 126 -5.20 -17.25 -5.91
CA ALA A 126 -6.08 -16.33 -5.19
C ALA A 126 -5.29 -15.35 -4.30
N GLN A 127 -4.25 -15.81 -3.61
CA GLN A 127 -3.36 -14.93 -2.84
C GLN A 127 -2.68 -13.91 -3.75
N PHE A 128 -2.17 -14.36 -4.91
CA PHE A 128 -1.53 -13.47 -5.85
C PHE A 128 -2.51 -12.45 -6.45
N ALA A 129 -3.75 -12.86 -6.75
CA ALA A 129 -4.81 -11.94 -7.18
C ALA A 129 -5.09 -10.85 -6.13
N SER A 130 -5.14 -11.22 -4.84
CA SER A 130 -5.31 -10.26 -3.74
C SER A 130 -4.14 -9.26 -3.67
N MET A 131 -2.89 -9.72 -3.84
CA MET A 131 -1.71 -8.83 -3.88
C MET A 131 -1.79 -7.84 -5.04
N ILE A 132 -2.16 -8.30 -6.24
CA ILE A 132 -2.30 -7.45 -7.43
C ILE A 132 -3.44 -6.46 -7.25
N ALA A 133 -4.61 -6.89 -6.76
CA ALA A 133 -5.76 -6.02 -6.52
C ALA A 133 -5.38 -4.86 -5.57
N LYS A 134 -4.79 -5.17 -4.43
CA LYS A 134 -4.33 -4.16 -3.45
C LYS A 134 -3.25 -3.24 -4.02
N ALA A 135 -2.29 -3.77 -4.79
CA ALA A 135 -1.26 -2.96 -5.44
C ALA A 135 -1.82 -2.02 -6.51
N MET A 136 -2.96 -2.37 -7.10
CA MET A 136 -3.68 -1.54 -8.07
C MET A 136 -4.74 -0.63 -7.45
N GLY A 137 -4.78 -0.53 -6.11
CA GLY A 137 -5.64 0.39 -5.37
C GLY A 137 -7.04 -0.13 -5.08
N PHE A 138 -7.30 -1.44 -5.24
CA PHE A 138 -8.55 -2.08 -4.87
C PHE A 138 -8.36 -2.89 -3.59
N ASP A 139 -9.09 -2.53 -2.53
CA ASP A 139 -9.09 -3.29 -1.28
C ASP A 139 -10.31 -4.23 -1.23
N PRO A 140 -10.12 -5.57 -1.36
CA PRO A 140 -11.21 -6.53 -1.32
C PRO A 140 -12.02 -6.54 -0.02
N GLU A 141 -11.49 -5.94 1.06
CA GLU A 141 -12.17 -5.90 2.35
C GLU A 141 -13.16 -4.72 2.44
N THR A 142 -12.85 -3.60 1.80
CA THR A 142 -13.64 -2.35 1.89
C THR A 142 -14.37 -2.00 0.61
N ASP A 143 -13.78 -2.33 -0.55
CA ASP A 143 -14.35 -1.97 -1.84
C ASP A 143 -15.43 -2.94 -2.29
N GLU A 144 -16.42 -2.43 -3.01
CA GLU A 144 -17.50 -3.23 -3.56
C GLU A 144 -17.26 -3.53 -5.04
N ILE A 145 -17.47 -4.78 -5.41
CA ILE A 145 -17.41 -5.26 -6.80
C ILE A 145 -18.43 -6.38 -6.96
N ASP A 146 -18.99 -6.52 -8.16
CA ASP A 146 -19.83 -7.67 -8.47
C ASP A 146 -18.95 -8.91 -8.55
N VAL A 147 -19.25 -9.87 -7.67
CA VAL A 147 -18.50 -11.14 -7.56
C VAL A 147 -19.08 -12.26 -8.44
N GLU A 148 -20.05 -11.95 -9.31
CA GLU A 148 -20.47 -12.91 -10.35
C GLU A 148 -19.30 -13.13 -11.31
N THR A 149 -18.34 -13.94 -10.85
CA THR A 149 -17.19 -14.29 -11.68
C THR A 149 -17.61 -15.26 -12.77
N ALA A 150 -17.04 -15.10 -13.96
CA ALA A 150 -17.21 -16.06 -15.05
C ALA A 150 -16.53 -17.42 -14.78
N PHE A 151 -15.96 -17.62 -13.57
CA PHE A 151 -15.20 -18.81 -13.22
C PHE A 151 -16.04 -19.78 -12.41
N VAL A 152 -16.22 -20.99 -12.93
CA VAL A 152 -17.08 -22.02 -12.32
C VAL A 152 -16.57 -22.54 -10.96
N ASP A 153 -15.28 -22.37 -10.68
CA ASP A 153 -14.60 -22.82 -9.48
C ASP A 153 -14.36 -21.69 -8.44
N VAL A 154 -14.93 -20.51 -8.66
CA VAL A 154 -14.83 -19.36 -7.73
C VAL A 154 -16.24 -18.96 -7.28
N PRO A 155 -16.80 -19.61 -6.24
CA PRO A 155 -18.08 -19.17 -5.71
C PRO A 155 -17.95 -17.77 -5.06
N ALA A 156 -19.02 -16.99 -5.06
CA ALA A 156 -19.06 -15.67 -4.43
C ALA A 156 -18.66 -15.65 -2.94
N THR A 157 -18.77 -16.81 -2.27
CA THR A 157 -18.36 -16.99 -0.87
C THR A 157 -16.87 -17.28 -0.70
N HIS A 158 -16.12 -17.44 -1.80
CA HIS A 158 -14.68 -17.65 -1.70
C HIS A 158 -14.01 -16.37 -1.21
N TRP A 159 -13.09 -16.48 -0.26
CA TRP A 159 -12.41 -15.32 0.36
C TRP A 159 -11.73 -14.38 -0.64
N GLY A 160 -11.20 -14.92 -1.73
CA GLY A 160 -10.53 -14.18 -2.81
C GLY A 160 -11.46 -13.74 -3.95
N ALA A 161 -12.79 -13.97 -3.87
CA ALA A 161 -13.71 -13.75 -4.98
C ALA A 161 -13.67 -12.30 -5.50
N LYS A 162 -13.70 -11.30 -4.61
CA LYS A 162 -13.63 -9.90 -4.98
C LYS A 162 -12.31 -9.55 -5.70
N ALA A 163 -11.18 -10.01 -5.18
CA ALA A 163 -9.87 -9.75 -5.80
C ALA A 163 -9.73 -10.45 -7.17
N ILE A 164 -10.26 -11.67 -7.28
CA ILE A 164 -10.27 -12.42 -8.53
C ILE A 164 -11.16 -11.73 -9.56
N ALA A 165 -12.36 -11.27 -9.18
CA ALA A 165 -13.26 -10.52 -10.05
C ALA A 165 -12.58 -9.25 -10.56
N PHE A 166 -12.01 -8.45 -9.66
CA PHE A 166 -11.27 -7.25 -10.01
C PHE A 166 -10.12 -7.53 -11.00
N CYS A 167 -9.31 -8.54 -10.73
CA CYS A 167 -8.20 -8.90 -11.62
C CYS A 167 -8.68 -9.39 -13.00
N ALA A 168 -9.80 -10.11 -13.05
CA ALA A 168 -10.38 -10.60 -14.29
C ALA A 168 -10.97 -9.46 -15.14
N GLU A 169 -11.78 -8.58 -14.53
CA GLU A 169 -12.40 -7.43 -15.21
C GLU A 169 -11.35 -6.48 -15.81
N ASN A 170 -10.22 -6.30 -15.11
CA ASN A 170 -9.13 -5.45 -15.58
C ASN A 170 -8.14 -6.19 -16.51
N GLY A 171 -8.36 -7.48 -16.78
CA GLY A 171 -7.49 -8.29 -17.62
C GLY A 171 -6.11 -8.57 -17.03
N TYR A 172 -5.93 -8.42 -15.73
CA TYR A 172 -4.66 -8.71 -15.04
C TYR A 172 -4.41 -10.20 -14.93
N MET A 173 -5.44 -10.95 -14.56
CA MET A 173 -5.40 -12.40 -14.45
C MET A 173 -6.60 -13.04 -15.17
N ASN A 174 -6.35 -14.17 -15.82
CA ASN A 174 -7.37 -14.91 -16.55
C ASN A 174 -7.49 -16.35 -16.04
N GLY A 175 -8.63 -16.96 -16.31
CA GLY A 175 -8.84 -18.40 -16.12
C GLY A 175 -8.24 -19.24 -17.25
N ASP A 176 -8.46 -20.55 -17.17
CA ASP A 176 -8.10 -21.49 -18.22
C ASP A 176 -9.22 -21.61 -19.29
N ALA A 177 -8.96 -22.42 -20.30
CA ALA A 177 -9.90 -22.62 -21.42
C ALA A 177 -11.21 -23.31 -20.99
N ASP A 178 -11.22 -24.00 -19.86
CA ASP A 178 -12.38 -24.69 -19.31
C ASP A 178 -13.22 -23.78 -18.39
N GLY A 179 -12.84 -22.50 -18.26
CA GLY A 179 -13.54 -21.52 -17.43
C GLY A 179 -13.21 -21.60 -15.93
N ASN A 180 -12.10 -22.23 -15.56
CA ASN A 180 -11.65 -22.30 -14.16
C ASN A 180 -10.56 -21.26 -13.89
N PHE A 181 -10.60 -20.65 -12.73
CA PHE A 181 -9.52 -19.78 -12.22
C PHE A 181 -8.44 -20.56 -11.47
N ARG A 182 -8.81 -21.68 -10.84
CA ARG A 182 -7.97 -22.50 -9.96
C ARG A 182 -7.43 -21.72 -8.77
N PRO A 183 -8.30 -21.15 -7.91
CA PRO A 183 -7.89 -20.19 -6.86
C PRO A 183 -6.87 -20.75 -5.87
N ASP A 184 -6.99 -22.03 -5.51
CA ASP A 184 -6.14 -22.70 -4.51
C ASP A 184 -4.89 -23.35 -5.13
N ALA A 185 -4.75 -23.35 -6.45
CA ALA A 185 -3.54 -23.84 -7.10
C ALA A 185 -2.39 -22.88 -6.92
N ASN A 186 -1.16 -23.40 -6.74
CA ASN A 186 0.04 -22.58 -6.71
C ASN A 186 0.22 -21.86 -8.06
N ILE A 187 0.51 -20.57 -8.00
CA ILE A 187 0.82 -19.81 -9.20
C ILE A 187 2.22 -20.17 -9.72
N THR A 188 2.34 -20.37 -11.02
CA THR A 188 3.62 -20.69 -11.66
C THR A 188 4.39 -19.42 -12.04
N ARG A 189 5.72 -19.53 -12.25
CA ARG A 189 6.56 -18.39 -12.67
C ARG A 189 6.10 -17.79 -14.00
N GLN A 190 5.64 -18.61 -14.95
CA GLN A 190 5.12 -18.12 -16.24
C GLN A 190 3.81 -17.36 -16.07
N GLU A 191 2.93 -17.81 -15.17
CA GLU A 191 1.69 -17.10 -14.85
C GLU A 191 2.00 -15.76 -14.17
N VAL A 192 2.93 -15.72 -13.21
CA VAL A 192 3.39 -14.47 -12.59
C VAL A 192 3.92 -13.51 -13.66
N ALA A 193 4.77 -13.96 -14.59
CA ALA A 193 5.29 -13.12 -15.66
C ALA A 193 4.17 -12.55 -16.54
N SER A 194 3.18 -13.37 -16.90
CA SER A 194 2.01 -12.93 -17.67
C SER A 194 1.20 -11.88 -16.91
N VAL A 195 0.95 -12.08 -15.63
CA VAL A 195 0.23 -11.11 -14.80
C VAL A 195 0.97 -9.78 -14.74
N LEU A 196 2.28 -9.78 -14.50
CA LEU A 196 3.08 -8.55 -14.46
C LEU A 196 3.04 -7.80 -15.79
N VAL A 197 3.14 -8.51 -16.91
CA VAL A 197 3.01 -7.90 -18.25
C VAL A 197 1.64 -7.26 -18.44
N ASN A 198 0.57 -7.97 -18.08
CA ASN A 198 -0.80 -7.48 -18.24
C ASN A 198 -1.09 -6.28 -17.33
N THR A 199 -0.68 -6.38 -16.05
CA THR A 199 -0.94 -5.35 -15.03
C THR A 199 -0.21 -4.05 -15.34
N PHE A 200 1.07 -4.14 -15.67
CA PHE A 200 1.93 -2.96 -15.90
C PHE A 200 2.06 -2.58 -17.37
N LYS A 201 1.31 -3.26 -18.27
CA LYS A 201 1.32 -3.01 -19.72
C LYS A 201 2.74 -2.99 -20.31
N LEU A 202 3.58 -3.92 -19.84
CA LEU A 202 4.96 -4.01 -20.29
C LEU A 202 4.99 -4.43 -21.75
N THR A 203 5.41 -3.51 -22.62
CA THR A 203 5.61 -3.79 -24.04
C THR A 203 7.06 -4.15 -24.28
N ASN A 204 7.29 -5.08 -25.22
CA ASN A 204 8.64 -5.33 -25.74
C ASN A 204 8.97 -4.13 -26.65
N GLU A 205 9.54 -3.06 -26.10
CA GLU A 205 10.21 -2.07 -26.93
C GLU A 205 11.48 -2.75 -27.46
N GLY A 206 11.40 -3.17 -28.72
CA GLY A 206 12.43 -3.97 -29.37
C GLY A 206 13.81 -3.34 -29.23
N THR A 207 14.76 -4.17 -28.84
CA THR A 207 16.18 -3.93 -29.00
C THR A 207 16.56 -3.80 -30.47
#